data_4b7ee562991a86cfa337fda5f0226a5c
#
_entry.id   4b7ee562991a86cfa337fda5f0226a5c
#
_cell.length_a   1.000
_cell.length_b   1.000
_cell.length_c   1.000
_cell.angle_alpha   90.00
_cell.angle_beta   90.00
_cell.angle_gamma   90.00
#
_symmetry.space_group_name_H-M   'P 1'
#
loop_
_entity.id
_entity.type
_entity.pdbx_description
1 polymer ?
#
loop_
_entity_poly.entity_id
_entity_poly.type
_entity_poly.pdbx_seq_one_letter_code
_entity_poly.pdbx_strand_id
1 'polypeptide(L)'
;MALEQTRDGDVVIVSWNDGENRYRGDSVAEWHEGLDEVEATDGPLALVVTGTGKFFSNGLDLDWMSAHPDESGDMLRGVHRLLGRMLVMNLYTVGAINGHAFAGGAMLTCGFDERIMREDRGYWCLPEVDLGLPLTPGMYATVAARLPQATLHDSIVTGRRYGGAEALVAGIVEHIAAEADVLPLA
;
A
#
# COMPACT_ATOMS: atom_id res chain seq x y z
N MET A 1 15.76 4.56 -9.81
CA MET A 1 14.30 4.61 -9.59
C MET A 1 13.96 3.51 -8.59
N ALA A 2 13.13 3.85 -7.62
CA ALA A 2 12.66 2.90 -6.60
C ALA A 2 11.47 2.06 -7.10
N LEU A 3 10.77 2.53 -8.13
CA LEU A 3 9.67 1.85 -8.78
C LEU A 3 10.11 1.26 -10.13
N GLU A 4 9.91 -0.04 -10.27
CA GLU A 4 10.16 -0.75 -11.53
C GLU A 4 8.81 -1.12 -12.15
N GLN A 5 8.61 -0.77 -13.41
CA GLN A 5 7.41 -1.13 -14.16
C GLN A 5 7.73 -2.20 -15.19
N THR A 6 6.93 -3.25 -15.19
CA THR A 6 6.95 -4.28 -16.23
C THR A 6 5.53 -4.51 -16.76
N ARG A 7 5.41 -5.13 -17.94
CA ARG A 7 4.11 -5.40 -18.55
C ARG A 7 4.03 -6.85 -18.99
N ASP A 8 2.93 -7.50 -18.64
CA ASP A 8 2.57 -8.82 -19.14
C ASP A 8 1.17 -8.76 -19.76
N GLY A 9 1.10 -8.78 -21.08
CA GLY A 9 -0.15 -8.58 -21.82
C GLY A 9 -0.82 -7.24 -21.48
N ASP A 10 -2.01 -7.31 -20.90
CA ASP A 10 -2.80 -6.15 -20.46
C ASP A 10 -2.62 -5.83 -18.98
N VAL A 11 -1.65 -6.45 -18.29
CA VAL A 11 -1.34 -6.21 -16.89
C VAL A 11 -0.06 -5.39 -16.78
N VAL A 12 -0.11 -4.26 -16.07
CA VAL A 12 1.06 -3.50 -15.65
C VAL A 12 1.41 -3.91 -14.22
N ILE A 13 2.66 -4.29 -14.00
CA ILE A 13 3.18 -4.68 -12.70
C ILE A 13 4.14 -3.58 -12.23
N VAL A 14 3.83 -2.97 -11.09
CA VAL A 14 4.68 -2.02 -10.39
C VAL A 14 5.33 -2.70 -9.19
N SER A 15 6.65 -2.81 -9.22
CA SER A 15 7.44 -3.37 -8.12
C SER A 15 8.17 -2.25 -7.37
N TRP A 16 7.85 -2.07 -6.08
CA TRP A 16 8.55 -1.11 -5.23
C TRP A 16 9.80 -1.75 -4.62
N ASN A 17 10.97 -1.25 -5.01
CA ASN A 17 12.26 -1.81 -4.64
C ASN A 17 13.18 -0.72 -4.04
N ASP A 18 12.88 -0.32 -2.81
CA ASP A 18 13.64 0.70 -2.06
C ASP A 18 13.76 0.32 -0.57
N GLY A 19 14.46 -0.76 -0.30
CA GLY A 19 14.69 -1.24 1.06
C GLY A 19 13.40 -1.57 1.83
N GLU A 20 12.92 -0.66 2.68
CA GLU A 20 11.67 -0.82 3.41
C GLU A 20 10.46 -0.22 2.67
N ASN A 21 10.65 0.29 1.47
CA ASN A 21 9.59 0.89 0.66
C ASN A 21 8.84 1.99 1.42
N ARG A 22 9.60 3.00 1.88
CA ARG A 22 9.08 4.12 2.65
C ARG A 22 8.75 5.32 1.76
N TYR A 23 7.70 6.06 2.14
CA TYR A 23 7.33 7.31 1.48
C TYR A 23 8.26 8.44 1.90
N ARG A 24 8.97 8.99 0.93
CA ARG A 24 9.77 10.22 0.96
C ARG A 24 9.34 11.13 -0.17
N GLY A 25 9.88 12.36 -0.22
CA GLY A 25 9.55 13.31 -1.28
C GLY A 25 9.80 12.75 -2.68
N ASP A 26 10.96 12.13 -2.89
CA ASP A 26 11.39 11.51 -4.14
C ASP A 26 10.53 10.30 -4.53
N SER A 27 10.31 9.35 -3.60
CA SER A 27 9.54 8.16 -3.89
C SER A 27 8.04 8.46 -4.16
N VAL A 28 7.49 9.49 -3.49
CA VAL A 28 6.11 9.94 -3.76
C VAL A 28 6.00 10.58 -5.14
N ALA A 29 7.00 11.34 -5.58
CA ALA A 29 7.05 11.89 -6.94
C ALA A 29 7.11 10.76 -7.98
N GLU A 30 8.00 9.77 -7.80
CA GLU A 30 8.09 8.59 -8.68
C GLU A 30 6.75 7.82 -8.76
N TRP A 31 6.03 7.69 -7.64
CA TRP A 31 4.71 7.07 -7.63
C TRP A 31 3.72 7.81 -8.54
N HIS A 32 3.68 9.14 -8.45
CA HIS A 32 2.77 9.93 -9.29
C HIS A 32 3.13 9.87 -10.76
N GLU A 33 4.43 9.97 -11.09
CA GLU A 33 4.94 9.85 -12.46
C GLU A 33 4.62 8.47 -13.05
N GLY A 34 4.91 7.39 -12.31
CA GLY A 34 4.62 6.04 -12.74
C GLY A 34 3.13 5.77 -12.96
N LEU A 35 2.25 6.29 -12.10
CA LEU A 35 0.81 6.17 -12.30
C LEU A 35 0.31 7.03 -13.47
N ASP A 36 0.91 8.19 -13.75
CA ASP A 36 0.60 9.00 -14.93
C ASP A 36 0.90 8.23 -16.22
N GLU A 37 2.03 7.49 -16.26
CA GLU A 37 2.38 6.62 -17.38
C GLU A 37 1.39 5.46 -17.57
N VAL A 38 0.97 4.82 -16.46
CA VAL A 38 -0.04 3.75 -16.50
C VAL A 38 -1.36 4.27 -17.04
N GLU A 39 -1.86 5.39 -16.52
CA GLU A 39 -3.14 5.99 -16.94
C GLU A 39 -3.13 6.53 -18.38
N ALA A 40 -1.95 6.92 -18.89
CA ALA A 40 -1.79 7.36 -20.28
C ALA A 40 -1.73 6.22 -21.31
N THR A 41 -1.67 4.96 -20.84
CA THR A 41 -1.57 3.79 -21.72
C THR A 41 -2.94 3.41 -22.28
N ASP A 42 -3.04 3.28 -23.60
CA ASP A 42 -4.28 2.88 -24.28
C ASP A 42 -4.62 1.40 -24.06
N GLY A 43 -5.91 1.12 -23.91
CA GLY A 43 -6.48 -0.24 -23.86
C GLY A 43 -7.00 -0.63 -22.47
N PRO A 44 -7.63 -1.81 -22.37
CA PRO A 44 -7.97 -2.39 -21.07
C PRO A 44 -6.69 -2.79 -20.35
N LEU A 45 -6.47 -2.23 -19.17
CA LEU A 45 -5.30 -2.51 -18.33
C LEU A 45 -5.76 -2.93 -16.94
N ALA A 46 -4.97 -3.79 -16.32
CA ALA A 46 -5.00 -4.02 -14.88
C ALA A 46 -3.66 -3.57 -14.29
N LEU A 47 -3.68 -3.12 -13.04
CA LEU A 47 -2.49 -2.71 -12.31
C LEU A 47 -2.26 -3.66 -11.13
N VAL A 48 -1.10 -4.31 -11.11
CA VAL A 48 -0.63 -5.08 -9.96
C VAL A 48 0.48 -4.29 -9.28
N VAL A 49 0.38 -4.12 -7.96
CA VAL A 49 1.42 -3.49 -7.16
C VAL A 49 2.00 -4.49 -6.18
N THR A 50 3.33 -4.60 -6.14
CA THR A 50 4.04 -5.43 -5.18
C THR A 50 5.24 -4.71 -4.59
N GLY A 51 5.76 -5.21 -3.49
CA GLY A 51 7.06 -4.80 -2.95
C GLY A 51 8.14 -5.84 -3.23
N THR A 52 9.37 -5.53 -2.85
CA THR A 52 10.48 -6.47 -2.88
C THR A 52 11.03 -6.74 -1.47
N GLY A 53 11.61 -7.92 -1.27
CA GLY A 53 12.22 -8.27 0.00
C GLY A 53 11.23 -8.46 1.15
N LYS A 54 11.55 -7.86 2.31
CA LYS A 54 10.79 -8.05 3.56
C LYS A 54 9.49 -7.24 3.63
N PHE A 55 9.42 -6.13 2.94
CA PHE A 55 8.33 -5.17 3.05
C PHE A 55 7.57 -5.01 1.73
N PHE A 56 6.27 -5.01 1.82
CA PHE A 56 5.44 -4.37 0.81
C PHE A 56 5.63 -2.85 0.92
N SER A 57 5.40 -2.28 2.11
CA SER A 57 5.78 -0.91 2.46
C SER A 57 5.73 -0.70 3.98
N ASN A 58 6.69 0.05 4.52
CA ASN A 58 6.74 0.42 5.94
C ASN A 58 6.14 1.83 6.20
N GLY A 59 5.42 2.39 5.25
CA GLY A 59 4.71 3.67 5.39
C GLY A 59 5.61 4.90 5.27
N LEU A 60 5.32 5.94 6.04
CA LEU A 60 6.07 7.21 6.00
C LEU A 60 7.49 7.04 6.55
N ASP A 61 8.45 7.68 5.90
CA ASP A 61 9.82 7.81 6.41
C ASP A 61 9.88 8.94 7.43
N LEU A 62 9.69 8.61 8.71
CA LEU A 62 9.67 9.60 9.79
C LEU A 62 11.04 10.23 10.01
N ASP A 63 12.13 9.50 9.73
CA ASP A 63 13.49 10.03 9.84
C ASP A 63 13.73 11.07 8.74
N TRP A 64 13.31 10.77 7.50
CA TRP A 64 13.36 11.73 6.40
C TRP A 64 12.51 12.97 6.70
N MET A 65 11.28 12.79 7.20
CA MET A 65 10.40 13.89 7.58
C MET A 65 11.02 14.80 8.64
N SER A 66 11.68 14.20 9.64
CA SER A 66 12.37 14.95 10.70
C SER A 66 13.55 15.77 10.16
N ALA A 67 14.24 15.23 9.15
CA ALA A 67 15.38 15.90 8.49
C ALA A 67 14.93 16.97 7.48
N HIS A 68 13.70 16.88 6.95
CA HIS A 68 13.16 17.77 5.90
C HIS A 68 11.79 18.38 6.34
N PRO A 69 11.75 19.14 7.44
CA PRO A 69 10.49 19.66 7.98
C PRO A 69 9.73 20.56 7.02
N ASP A 70 10.44 21.31 6.18
CA ASP A 70 9.85 22.23 5.19
C ASP A 70 9.18 21.49 4.02
N GLU A 71 9.64 20.26 3.70
CA GLU A 71 9.14 19.44 2.59
C GLU A 71 8.11 18.40 3.05
N SER A 72 8.07 18.09 4.34
CA SER A 72 7.23 17.02 4.90
C SER A 72 5.73 17.24 4.67
N GLY A 73 5.30 18.50 4.65
CA GLY A 73 3.91 18.85 4.36
C GLY A 73 3.51 18.55 2.91
N ASP A 74 4.40 18.82 1.96
CA ASP A 74 4.17 18.52 0.54
C ASP A 74 4.21 17.03 0.27
N MET A 75 5.17 16.32 0.84
CA MET A 75 5.26 14.87 0.78
C MET A 75 3.98 14.22 1.33
N LEU A 76 3.49 14.63 2.50
CA LEU A 76 2.26 14.09 3.09
C LEU A 76 1.03 14.36 2.21
N ARG A 77 0.93 15.55 1.60
CA ARG A 77 -0.11 15.84 0.60
C ARG A 77 -0.02 14.92 -0.62
N GLY A 78 1.19 14.63 -1.07
CA GLY A 78 1.45 13.67 -2.13
C GLY A 78 0.97 12.26 -1.77
N VAL A 79 1.26 11.79 -0.55
CA VAL A 79 0.75 10.49 -0.06
C VAL A 79 -0.78 10.46 -0.03
N HIS A 80 -1.43 11.50 0.50
CA HIS A 80 -2.90 11.58 0.47
C HIS A 80 -3.47 11.51 -0.95
N ARG A 81 -2.82 12.20 -1.89
CA ARG A 81 -3.21 12.18 -3.30
C ARG A 81 -3.02 10.80 -3.93
N LEU A 82 -1.92 10.10 -3.57
CA LEU A 82 -1.67 8.73 -3.99
C LEU A 82 -2.77 7.77 -3.49
N LEU A 83 -3.08 7.81 -2.19
CA LEU A 83 -4.14 6.98 -1.60
C LEU A 83 -5.51 7.26 -2.25
N GLY A 84 -5.86 8.53 -2.44
CA GLY A 84 -7.09 8.93 -3.11
C GLY A 84 -7.13 8.49 -4.58
N ARG A 85 -6.00 8.58 -5.29
CA ARG A 85 -5.87 8.17 -6.69
C ARG A 85 -6.12 6.67 -6.86
N MET A 86 -5.55 5.83 -5.97
CA MET A 86 -5.79 4.39 -6.00
C MET A 86 -7.27 4.02 -5.80
N LEU A 87 -8.00 4.76 -4.96
CA LEU A 87 -9.43 4.50 -4.72
C LEU A 87 -10.33 4.81 -5.92
N VAL A 88 -9.90 5.68 -6.85
CA VAL A 88 -10.72 6.16 -7.98
C VAL A 88 -10.12 5.82 -9.34
N MET A 89 -9.07 5.02 -9.38
CA MET A 89 -8.38 4.64 -10.61
C MET A 89 -9.34 3.87 -11.53
N ASN A 90 -9.37 4.23 -12.83
CA ASN A 90 -10.24 3.57 -13.82
C ASN A 90 -9.59 2.30 -14.39
N LEU A 91 -8.97 1.50 -13.53
CA LEU A 91 -8.33 0.22 -13.82
C LEU A 91 -8.68 -0.76 -12.71
N TYR A 92 -8.67 -2.05 -13.01
CA TYR A 92 -8.71 -3.07 -11.96
C TYR A 92 -7.34 -3.11 -11.27
N THR A 93 -7.34 -2.97 -9.94
CA THR A 93 -6.11 -2.83 -9.17
C THR A 93 -5.95 -3.97 -8.17
N VAL A 94 -4.76 -4.59 -8.15
CA VAL A 94 -4.45 -5.71 -7.26
C VAL A 94 -3.21 -5.41 -6.42
N GLY A 95 -3.31 -5.60 -5.13
CA GLY A 95 -2.19 -5.55 -4.21
C GLY A 95 -1.60 -6.94 -3.97
N ALA A 96 -0.43 -7.22 -4.53
CA ALA A 96 0.35 -8.43 -4.27
C ALA A 96 1.27 -8.21 -3.05
N ILE A 97 0.74 -8.47 -1.84
CA ILE A 97 1.39 -8.12 -0.57
C ILE A 97 2.43 -9.20 -0.20
N ASN A 98 3.65 -8.99 -0.67
CA ASN A 98 4.79 -9.90 -0.52
C ASN A 98 5.37 -9.98 0.90
N GLY A 99 5.04 -9.04 1.78
CA GLY A 99 5.64 -8.91 3.10
C GLY A 99 4.89 -7.94 4.01
N HIS A 100 5.62 -7.26 4.90
CA HIS A 100 4.99 -6.31 5.82
C HIS A 100 4.36 -5.12 5.09
N ALA A 101 3.11 -4.83 5.43
CA ALA A 101 2.37 -3.63 5.04
C ALA A 101 2.01 -2.84 6.31
N PHE A 102 2.74 -1.77 6.61
CA PHE A 102 2.58 -0.99 7.83
C PHE A 102 2.21 0.46 7.55
N ALA A 103 1.42 1.06 8.44
CA ALA A 103 1.04 2.47 8.39
C ALA A 103 0.52 2.89 7.00
N GLY A 104 1.15 3.89 6.36
CA GLY A 104 0.82 4.31 4.99
C GLY A 104 0.88 3.18 3.94
N GLY A 105 1.73 2.15 4.15
CA GLY A 105 1.77 0.96 3.31
C GLY A 105 0.51 0.09 3.45
N ALA A 106 0.03 -0.10 4.68
CA ALA A 106 -1.24 -0.76 4.95
C ALA A 106 -2.43 0.04 4.38
N MET A 107 -2.38 1.37 4.49
CA MET A 107 -3.40 2.25 3.91
C MET A 107 -3.44 2.17 2.39
N LEU A 108 -2.28 2.08 1.72
CA LEU A 108 -2.20 1.90 0.27
C LEU A 108 -2.94 0.62 -0.16
N THR A 109 -2.77 -0.47 0.59
CA THR A 109 -3.46 -1.73 0.26
C THR A 109 -4.97 -1.61 0.29
N CYS A 110 -5.53 -0.71 1.09
CA CYS A 110 -6.97 -0.43 1.12
C CYS A 110 -7.47 0.32 -0.13
N GLY A 111 -6.57 0.85 -0.95
CA GLY A 111 -6.92 1.48 -2.23
C GLY A 111 -7.14 0.49 -3.37
N PHE A 112 -6.67 -0.75 -3.26
CA PHE A 112 -6.82 -1.76 -4.31
C PHE A 112 -8.20 -2.43 -4.31
N ASP A 113 -8.62 -2.88 -5.49
CA ASP A 113 -9.85 -3.66 -5.65
C ASP A 113 -9.72 -5.04 -5.02
N GLU A 114 -8.55 -5.66 -5.15
CA GLU A 114 -8.24 -6.98 -4.61
C GLU A 114 -6.87 -6.99 -3.93
N ARG A 115 -6.72 -7.81 -2.89
CA ARG A 115 -5.48 -7.97 -2.13
C ARG A 115 -5.17 -9.44 -1.93
N ILE A 116 -3.95 -9.82 -2.32
CA ILE A 116 -3.40 -11.16 -2.10
C ILE A 116 -2.22 -11.01 -1.17
N MET A 117 -2.25 -11.64 -0.01
CA MET A 117 -1.20 -11.52 0.99
C MET A 117 -0.44 -12.82 1.15
N ARG A 118 0.87 -12.71 1.34
CA ARG A 118 1.72 -13.82 1.70
C ARG A 118 1.26 -14.44 3.03
N GLU A 119 1.10 -15.79 3.07
CA GLU A 119 0.53 -16.50 4.21
C GLU A 119 1.50 -16.77 5.36
N ASP A 120 2.77 -17.05 5.03
CA ASP A 120 3.77 -17.56 5.98
C ASP A 120 4.58 -16.46 6.67
N ARG A 121 4.58 -15.22 6.12
CA ARG A 121 5.41 -14.12 6.62
C ARG A 121 4.82 -12.76 6.27
N GLY A 122 5.05 -11.81 7.18
CA GLY A 122 4.57 -10.44 7.03
C GLY A 122 3.34 -10.19 7.91
N TYR A 123 3.10 -8.92 8.17
CA TYR A 123 1.94 -8.45 8.92
C TYR A 123 1.35 -7.23 8.21
N TRP A 124 0.04 -7.16 8.21
CA TRP A 124 -0.70 -5.93 7.94
C TRP A 124 -1.00 -5.24 9.28
N CYS A 125 -0.79 -3.91 9.37
CA CYS A 125 -0.94 -3.19 10.64
C CYS A 125 -1.08 -1.68 10.44
N LEU A 126 -1.93 -1.05 11.26
CA LEU A 126 -2.01 0.40 11.45
C LEU A 126 -1.42 0.75 12.83
N PRO A 127 -0.10 0.98 12.93
CA PRO A 127 0.60 1.17 14.20
C PRO A 127 0.52 2.59 14.75
N GLU A 128 -0.30 3.47 14.20
CA GLU A 128 -0.35 4.89 14.54
C GLU A 128 -0.63 5.12 16.03
N VAL A 129 -1.46 4.30 16.67
CA VAL A 129 -1.73 4.38 18.10
C VAL A 129 -0.47 4.15 18.95
N ASP A 130 0.38 3.19 18.55
CA ASP A 130 1.64 2.90 19.23
C ASP A 130 2.68 4.02 19.06
N LEU A 131 2.58 4.73 17.93
CA LEU A 131 3.45 5.87 17.59
C LEU A 131 2.95 7.20 18.18
N GLY A 132 1.74 7.23 18.74
CA GLY A 132 1.09 8.46 19.20
C GLY A 132 0.72 9.42 18.06
N LEU A 133 0.53 8.90 16.85
CA LEU A 133 0.19 9.67 15.66
C LEU A 133 -1.30 9.52 15.35
N PRO A 134 -2.02 10.63 15.06
CA PRO A 134 -3.40 10.54 14.62
C PRO A 134 -3.48 10.15 13.13
N LEU A 135 -4.51 9.40 12.76
CA LEU A 135 -4.89 9.28 11.35
C LEU A 135 -5.46 10.61 10.86
N THR A 136 -4.97 11.07 9.73
CA THR A 136 -5.60 12.23 9.07
C THR A 136 -6.97 11.83 8.49
N PRO A 137 -7.88 12.80 8.24
CA PRO A 137 -9.19 12.48 7.64
C PRO A 137 -9.11 11.69 6.34
N GLY A 138 -8.12 11.98 5.47
CA GLY A 138 -7.92 11.25 4.21
C GLY A 138 -7.45 9.81 4.44
N MET A 139 -6.51 9.59 5.34
CA MET A 139 -6.04 8.25 5.72
C MET A 139 -7.17 7.42 6.33
N TYR A 140 -7.92 8.02 7.26
CA TYR A 140 -9.09 7.34 7.84
C TYR A 140 -10.13 6.97 6.76
N ALA A 141 -10.45 7.90 5.86
CA ALA A 141 -11.41 7.65 4.78
C ALA A 141 -10.97 6.47 3.88
N THR A 142 -9.66 6.38 3.57
CA THR A 142 -9.12 5.29 2.76
C THR A 142 -9.34 3.92 3.43
N VAL A 143 -8.95 3.78 4.69
CA VAL A 143 -9.12 2.48 5.39
C VAL A 143 -10.60 2.18 5.68
N ALA A 144 -11.41 3.18 5.99
CA ALA A 144 -12.84 3.03 6.24
C ALA A 144 -13.65 2.67 4.98
N ALA A 145 -13.16 3.01 3.80
CA ALA A 145 -13.80 2.63 2.55
C ALA A 145 -13.72 1.12 2.27
N ARG A 146 -12.79 0.42 2.88
CA ARG A 146 -12.48 -0.97 2.53
C ARG A 146 -12.65 -1.96 3.69
N LEU A 147 -12.29 -1.59 4.89
CA LEU A 147 -12.30 -2.52 6.03
C LEU A 147 -13.70 -2.71 6.63
N PRO A 148 -14.06 -3.94 7.05
CA PRO A 148 -15.22 -4.16 7.91
C PRO A 148 -15.14 -3.31 9.19
N GLN A 149 -16.26 -2.78 9.66
CA GLN A 149 -16.33 -1.85 10.80
C GLN A 149 -15.62 -2.37 12.06
N ALA A 150 -15.78 -3.65 12.38
CA ALA A 150 -15.13 -4.25 13.54
C ALA A 150 -13.60 -4.31 13.38
N THR A 151 -13.12 -4.70 12.19
CA THR A 151 -11.70 -4.75 11.84
C THR A 151 -11.09 -3.34 11.81
N LEU A 152 -11.79 -2.36 11.24
CA LEU A 152 -11.39 -0.96 11.23
C LEU A 152 -11.16 -0.44 12.65
N HIS A 153 -12.15 -0.68 13.55
CA HIS A 153 -12.04 -0.26 14.95
C HIS A 153 -10.86 -0.94 15.65
N ASP A 154 -10.77 -2.28 15.55
CA ASP A 154 -9.69 -3.05 16.19
C ASP A 154 -8.31 -2.59 15.69
N SER A 155 -8.14 -2.44 14.38
CA SER A 155 -6.87 -2.02 13.77
C SER A 155 -6.40 -0.65 14.26
N ILE A 156 -7.31 0.34 14.31
CA ILE A 156 -6.95 1.72 14.67
C ILE A 156 -6.70 1.87 16.17
N VAL A 157 -7.51 1.18 17.01
CA VAL A 157 -7.46 1.37 18.47
C VAL A 157 -6.36 0.55 19.12
N THR A 158 -6.01 -0.62 18.53
CA THR A 158 -5.07 -1.56 19.16
C THR A 158 -3.70 -1.61 18.49
N GLY A 159 -3.57 -1.13 17.24
CA GLY A 159 -2.35 -1.33 16.45
C GLY A 159 -2.04 -2.81 16.17
N ARG A 160 -3.07 -3.67 16.19
CA ARG A 160 -2.91 -5.11 16.01
C ARG A 160 -2.22 -5.44 14.70
N ARG A 161 -1.31 -6.41 14.77
CA ARG A 161 -0.63 -6.99 13.60
C ARG A 161 -1.38 -8.23 13.16
N TYR A 162 -1.89 -8.22 11.92
CA TYR A 162 -2.59 -9.35 11.32
C TYR A 162 -1.64 -10.10 10.39
N GLY A 163 -1.36 -11.37 10.67
CA GLY A 163 -0.71 -12.29 9.73
C GLY A 163 -1.66 -12.69 8.61
N GLY A 164 -1.17 -13.35 7.55
CA GLY A 164 -1.99 -13.66 6.38
C GLY A 164 -3.33 -14.32 6.69
N ALA A 165 -3.33 -15.41 7.46
CA ALA A 165 -4.57 -16.11 7.85
C ALA A 165 -5.52 -15.24 8.69
N GLU A 166 -4.98 -14.41 9.58
CA GLU A 166 -5.80 -13.49 10.39
C GLU A 166 -6.36 -12.34 9.53
N ALA A 167 -5.56 -11.82 8.59
CA ALA A 167 -5.97 -10.77 7.66
C ALA A 167 -7.12 -11.24 6.75
N LEU A 168 -7.07 -12.49 6.27
CA LEU A 168 -8.15 -13.11 5.51
C LEU A 168 -9.45 -13.21 6.33
N VAL A 169 -9.38 -13.75 7.55
CA VAL A 169 -10.53 -13.88 8.44
C VAL A 169 -11.12 -12.52 8.84
N ALA A 170 -10.26 -11.52 9.02
CA ALA A 170 -10.67 -10.16 9.38
C ALA A 170 -11.23 -9.35 8.18
N GLY A 171 -11.18 -9.88 6.96
CA GLY A 171 -11.62 -9.17 5.74
C GLY A 171 -10.71 -8.02 5.33
N ILE A 172 -9.43 -8.10 5.70
CA ILE A 172 -8.39 -7.15 5.29
C ILE A 172 -7.92 -7.48 3.89
N VAL A 173 -7.80 -8.78 3.56
CA VAL A 173 -7.41 -9.29 2.25
C VAL A 173 -8.42 -10.31 1.75
N GLU A 174 -8.50 -10.48 0.44
CA GLU A 174 -9.40 -11.44 -0.20
C GLU A 174 -8.76 -12.82 -0.32
N HIS A 175 -7.43 -12.88 -0.48
CA HIS A 175 -6.69 -14.12 -0.68
C HIS A 175 -5.38 -14.14 0.10
N ILE A 176 -4.91 -15.36 0.38
CA ILE A 176 -3.55 -15.61 0.87
C ILE A 176 -2.88 -16.65 -0.02
N ALA A 177 -1.56 -16.57 -0.12
CA ALA A 177 -0.78 -17.48 -0.95
C ALA A 177 0.62 -17.70 -0.37
N ALA A 178 1.25 -18.81 -0.78
CA ALA A 178 2.68 -19.00 -0.52
C ALA A 178 3.51 -17.91 -1.22
N GLU A 179 4.70 -17.59 -0.71
CA GLU A 179 5.55 -16.52 -1.24
C GLU A 179 5.68 -16.52 -2.77
N ALA A 180 5.94 -17.69 -3.34
CA ALA A 180 6.15 -17.83 -4.78
C ALA A 180 4.89 -17.60 -5.63
N ASP A 181 3.72 -17.69 -5.01
CA ASP A 181 2.42 -17.64 -5.70
C ASP A 181 1.69 -16.30 -5.50
N VAL A 182 2.18 -15.41 -4.62
CA VAL A 182 1.52 -14.10 -4.35
C VAL A 182 1.42 -13.26 -5.61
N LEU A 183 2.52 -13.06 -6.33
CA LEU A 183 2.52 -12.28 -7.57
C LEU A 183 1.88 -13.02 -8.75
N PRO A 184 2.09 -14.34 -8.96
CA PRO A 184 1.40 -15.09 -10.02
C PRO A 184 -0.12 -15.16 -9.90
N LEU A 185 -0.68 -15.04 -8.68
CA LEU A 185 -2.13 -15.02 -8.45
C LEU A 185 -2.74 -13.63 -8.60
N ALA A 186 -1.91 -12.59 -8.50
CA ALA A 186 -2.33 -11.21 -8.66
C ALA A 186 -2.45 -10.83 -10.14
#